data_4431857a30bf0d5f3c4371cccd2b4ff3
#
_entry.id   4431857a30bf0d5f3c4371cccd2b4ff3
#
_cell.length_a   1.000
_cell.length_b   1.000
_cell.length_c   1.000
_cell.angle_alpha   90.00
_cell.angle_beta   90.00
_cell.angle_gamma   90.00
#
_symmetry.space_group_name_H-M   'P 1'
#
loop_
_entity.id
_entity.type
_entity.pdbx_description
1 polymer ?
#
loop_
_entity_poly.entity_id
_entity_poly.type
_entity_poly.pdbx_seq_one_letter_code
_entity_poly.pdbx_strand_id
1 'polypeptide(L)'
;MKAKEYARQSYSFGDGSVVSVVIWTLPKKDRDRPHGFKYRLQYTGSNGETLVRYDNERPKGDHKHIGDTESAYQFVSVDKLLDDFWRDVDEVRSKKNK
;
A
#
# COMPACT_ATOMS: atom_id res chain seq x y z
N MET A 1 -8.50 11.44 -20.13
CA MET A 1 -8.99 10.14 -19.67
C MET A 1 -8.68 9.93 -18.22
N LYS A 2 -9.59 9.28 -17.51
CA LYS A 2 -9.43 9.05 -16.09
C LYS A 2 -8.77 7.69 -15.83
N ALA A 3 -8.07 7.58 -14.71
CA ALA A 3 -7.55 6.30 -14.25
C ALA A 3 -8.70 5.32 -14.03
N LYS A 4 -8.45 4.04 -14.31
CA LYS A 4 -9.44 2.98 -14.11
C LYS A 4 -9.04 2.15 -12.90
N GLU A 5 -10.02 1.78 -12.10
CA GLU A 5 -9.78 0.91 -10.97
C GLU A 5 -9.32 -0.46 -11.47
N TYR A 6 -8.16 -0.89 -10.99
CA TYR A 6 -7.59 -2.19 -11.30
C TYR A 6 -7.95 -3.23 -10.24
N ALA A 7 -7.87 -2.84 -8.97
CA ALA A 7 -8.21 -3.72 -7.86
C ALA A 7 -8.63 -2.89 -6.65
N ARG A 8 -9.57 -3.43 -5.89
CA ARG A 8 -10.00 -2.84 -4.63
C ARG A 8 -10.31 -3.97 -3.65
N GLN A 9 -9.66 -3.93 -2.49
CA GLN A 9 -9.86 -4.93 -1.44
C GLN A 9 -9.96 -4.24 -0.10
N SER A 10 -10.72 -4.81 0.80
CA SER A 10 -10.83 -4.34 2.17
C SER A 10 -10.94 -5.56 3.08
N TYR A 11 -10.21 -5.54 4.19
CA TYR A 11 -10.23 -6.64 5.13
C TYR A 11 -10.21 -6.12 6.56
N SER A 12 -11.13 -6.61 7.39
CA SER A 12 -11.21 -6.25 8.82
C SER A 12 -10.74 -7.44 9.65
N PHE A 13 -9.76 -7.18 10.51
CA PHE A 13 -9.32 -8.17 11.49
C PHE A 13 -10.21 -8.13 12.72
N GLY A 14 -10.23 -9.20 13.49
CA GLY A 14 -11.06 -9.30 14.67
C GLY A 14 -10.71 -8.32 15.78
N ASP A 15 -9.51 -7.74 15.75
CA ASP A 15 -9.05 -6.76 16.74
C ASP A 15 -9.46 -5.32 16.41
N GLY A 16 -10.23 -5.12 15.35
CA GLY A 16 -10.66 -3.78 14.92
C GLY A 16 -9.73 -3.10 13.96
N SER A 17 -8.59 -3.71 13.62
CA SER A 17 -7.70 -3.15 12.60
C SER A 17 -8.19 -3.52 11.20
N VAL A 18 -7.83 -2.72 10.20
CA VAL A 18 -8.34 -2.89 8.84
C VAL A 18 -7.24 -2.70 7.82
N VAL A 19 -7.37 -3.42 6.70
CA VAL A 19 -6.54 -3.24 5.52
C VAL A 19 -7.41 -2.69 4.40
N SER A 20 -6.88 -1.70 3.68
CA SER A 20 -7.51 -1.15 2.49
C SER A 20 -6.50 -1.18 1.35
N VAL A 21 -6.89 -1.73 0.22
CA VAL A 21 -6.05 -1.83 -0.98
C VAL A 21 -6.81 -1.22 -2.14
N VAL A 22 -6.23 -0.21 -2.79
CA VAL A 22 -6.79 0.35 -4.01
C VAL A 22 -5.66 0.53 -5.02
N ILE A 23 -5.85 0.01 -6.21
CA ILE A 23 -4.89 0.10 -7.30
C ILE A 23 -5.63 0.57 -8.55
N TRP A 24 -5.10 1.59 -9.21
CA TRP A 24 -5.66 2.13 -10.47
C TRP A 24 -4.66 1.93 -11.59
N THR A 25 -5.19 1.69 -12.81
CA THR A 25 -4.40 1.74 -14.03
C THR A 25 -4.47 3.17 -14.56
N LEU A 26 -3.30 3.77 -14.81
CA LEU A 26 -3.24 5.14 -15.34
C LEU A 26 -3.46 5.13 -16.85
N PRO A 27 -4.13 6.17 -17.40
CA PRO A 27 -4.30 6.27 -18.86
C PRO A 27 -2.98 6.48 -19.58
N LYS A 28 -1.99 7.08 -18.90
CA LYS A 28 -0.64 7.26 -19.43
C LYS A 28 0.36 7.00 -18.32
N LYS A 29 1.48 6.36 -18.67
CA LYS A 29 2.63 6.27 -17.79
C LYS A 29 3.22 7.67 -17.63
N ASP A 30 3.75 7.99 -16.46
CA ASP A 30 4.40 9.28 -16.23
C ASP A 30 5.77 9.08 -15.59
N ARG A 31 6.49 10.20 -15.40
CA ARG A 31 7.85 10.16 -14.88
C ARG A 31 7.92 9.49 -13.50
N ASP A 32 6.95 9.77 -12.64
CA ASP A 32 6.96 9.28 -11.28
C ASP A 32 6.35 7.87 -11.18
N ARG A 33 5.60 7.45 -12.20
CA ARG A 33 4.92 6.16 -12.22
C ARG A 33 5.09 5.50 -13.59
N PRO A 34 6.35 5.14 -13.94
CA PRO A 34 6.62 4.60 -15.28
C PRO A 34 5.97 3.23 -15.52
N HIS A 35 5.59 2.51 -14.46
CA HIS A 35 4.88 1.23 -14.57
C HIS A 35 3.41 1.39 -14.91
N GLY A 36 2.86 2.62 -14.83
CA GLY A 36 1.48 2.88 -15.23
C GLY A 36 0.43 2.56 -14.18
N PHE A 37 0.81 2.36 -12.92
CA PHE A 37 -0.14 2.10 -11.84
C PHE A 37 -0.07 3.20 -10.78
N LYS A 38 -1.23 3.55 -10.23
CA LYS A 38 -1.33 4.37 -9.03
C LYS A 38 -1.91 3.48 -7.95
N TYR A 39 -1.34 3.50 -6.74
CA TYR A 39 -1.83 2.61 -5.70
C TYR A 39 -1.76 3.24 -4.31
N ARG A 40 -2.60 2.72 -3.45
CA ARG A 40 -2.57 3.02 -2.03
C ARG A 40 -2.99 1.77 -1.28
N LEU A 41 -2.06 1.20 -0.52
CA LEU A 41 -2.27 0.03 0.31
C LEU A 41 -2.00 0.47 1.74
N GLN A 42 -2.94 0.23 2.64
CA GLN A 42 -2.83 0.77 4.00
C GLN A 42 -3.36 -0.21 5.03
N TYR A 43 -2.60 -0.40 6.08
CA TYR A 43 -3.02 -1.15 7.27
C TYR A 43 -3.14 -0.15 8.43
N THR A 44 -4.35 -0.08 8.99
CA THR A 44 -4.69 0.87 10.06
C THR A 44 -5.03 0.10 11.32
N GLY A 45 -4.40 0.46 12.43
CA GLY A 45 -4.67 -0.15 13.72
C GLY A 45 -6.04 0.21 14.26
N SER A 46 -6.49 -0.51 15.30
CA SER A 46 -7.80 -0.32 15.90
C SER A 46 -8.01 1.10 16.45
N ASN A 47 -6.93 1.81 16.77
CA ASN A 47 -6.98 3.18 17.26
C ASN A 47 -6.93 4.22 16.12
N GLY A 48 -6.98 3.80 14.86
CA GLY A 48 -6.92 4.69 13.71
C GLY A 48 -5.51 5.06 13.25
N GLU A 49 -4.49 4.52 13.89
CA GLU A 49 -3.10 4.78 13.53
C GLU A 49 -2.71 4.01 12.25
N THR A 50 -2.06 4.69 11.31
CA THR A 50 -1.52 4.03 10.13
C THR A 50 -0.25 3.29 10.49
N LEU A 51 -0.25 1.98 10.36
CA LEU A 51 0.88 1.12 10.74
C LEU A 51 1.74 0.72 9.54
N VAL A 52 1.13 0.48 8.39
CA VAL A 52 1.83 0.18 7.14
C VAL A 52 1.11 0.93 6.02
N ARG A 53 1.86 1.59 5.15
CA ARG A 53 1.29 2.23 3.97
C ARG A 53 2.27 2.15 2.81
N TYR A 54 1.75 1.72 1.66
CA TYR A 54 2.47 1.74 0.38
C TYR A 54 1.69 2.65 -0.55
N ASP A 55 2.33 3.67 -1.11
CA ASP A 55 1.67 4.50 -2.11
C ASP A 55 2.70 5.12 -3.06
N ASN A 56 2.21 5.75 -4.12
CA ASN A 56 3.07 6.40 -5.09
C ASN A 56 2.52 7.74 -5.55
N GLU A 57 1.98 8.52 -4.62
CA GLU A 57 1.53 9.88 -4.90
C GLU A 57 2.70 10.75 -5.37
N ARG A 58 2.41 11.64 -6.34
CA ARG A 58 3.37 12.65 -6.77
C ARG A 58 3.69 13.62 -5.64
N PRO A 59 4.91 14.14 -5.59
CA PRO A 59 6.05 13.90 -6.49
C PRO A 59 6.97 12.78 -6.02
N LYS A 60 6.65 12.10 -4.92
CA LYS A 60 7.56 11.15 -4.27
C LYS A 60 7.78 9.85 -5.05
N GLY A 61 6.81 9.43 -5.89
CA GLY A 61 6.88 8.15 -6.54
C GLY A 61 6.66 6.99 -5.57
N ASP A 62 7.16 5.82 -5.90
CA ASP A 62 6.94 4.61 -5.10
C ASP A 62 7.66 4.70 -3.78
N HIS A 63 6.93 4.52 -2.68
CA HIS A 63 7.50 4.53 -1.34
C HIS A 63 6.63 3.77 -0.37
N LYS A 64 7.17 3.46 0.81
CA LYS A 64 6.43 2.78 1.87
C LYS A 64 6.73 3.40 3.23
N HIS A 65 5.76 3.30 4.11
CA HIS A 65 5.87 3.69 5.52
C HIS A 65 5.58 2.48 6.38
N ILE A 66 6.44 2.24 7.37
CA ILE A 66 6.21 1.23 8.41
C ILE A 66 6.46 1.94 9.73
N GLY A 67 5.40 2.17 10.50
CA GLY A 67 5.48 3.02 11.68
C GLY A 67 5.91 4.42 11.27
N ASP A 68 6.99 4.91 11.87
CA ASP A 68 7.53 6.24 11.57
C ASP A 68 8.61 6.22 10.48
N THR A 69 8.92 5.06 9.93
CA THR A 69 10.00 4.91 8.95
C THR A 69 9.45 4.96 7.53
N GLU A 70 9.92 5.94 6.75
CA GLU A 70 9.62 6.04 5.33
C GLU A 70 10.82 5.61 4.52
N SER A 71 10.61 4.85 3.47
CA SER A 71 11.68 4.42 2.57
C SER A 71 11.17 4.31 1.13
N ALA A 72 12.09 4.39 0.19
CA ALA A 72 11.77 4.15 -1.22
C ALA A 72 11.34 2.69 -1.39
N TYR A 73 10.41 2.46 -2.32
CA TYR A 73 9.96 1.13 -2.67
C TYR A 73 10.18 0.91 -4.16
N GLN A 74 10.77 -0.22 -4.53
CA GLN A 74 10.98 -0.55 -5.93
C GLN A 74 9.82 -1.39 -6.43
N PHE A 75 8.96 -0.79 -7.25
CA PHE A 75 7.83 -1.49 -7.86
C PHE A 75 8.34 -2.45 -8.95
N VAL A 76 7.94 -3.70 -8.87
CA VAL A 76 8.27 -4.72 -9.86
C VAL A 76 7.01 -5.18 -10.59
N SER A 77 5.98 -5.54 -9.83
CA SER A 77 4.70 -5.98 -10.36
C SER A 77 3.62 -5.78 -9.30
N VAL A 78 2.36 -5.83 -9.72
CA VAL A 78 1.23 -5.76 -8.78
C VAL A 78 1.28 -6.95 -7.81
N ASP A 79 1.58 -8.15 -8.32
CA ASP A 79 1.64 -9.34 -7.47
C ASP A 79 2.70 -9.19 -6.38
N LYS A 80 3.89 -8.71 -6.76
CA LYS A 80 4.95 -8.50 -5.78
C LYS A 80 4.61 -7.38 -4.80
N LEU A 81 3.98 -6.32 -5.29
CA LEU A 81 3.52 -5.22 -4.42
C LEU A 81 2.59 -5.73 -3.33
N LEU A 82 1.61 -6.56 -3.69
CA LEU A 82 0.68 -7.13 -2.74
C LEU A 82 1.38 -8.08 -1.77
N ASP A 83 2.28 -8.93 -2.26
CA ASP A 83 3.03 -9.86 -1.41
C ASP A 83 3.89 -9.09 -0.39
N ASP A 84 4.59 -8.06 -0.83
CA ASP A 84 5.46 -7.25 0.04
C ASP A 84 4.63 -6.53 1.10
N PHE A 85 3.50 -5.96 0.71
CA PHE A 85 2.61 -5.27 1.63
C PHE A 85 2.06 -6.22 2.70
N TRP A 86 1.53 -7.37 2.28
CA TRP A 86 0.95 -8.33 3.23
C TRP A 86 2.01 -8.91 4.16
N ARG A 87 3.23 -9.12 3.67
CA ARG A 87 4.33 -9.56 4.52
C ARG A 87 4.61 -8.53 5.62
N ASP A 88 4.65 -7.25 5.25
CA ASP A 88 4.90 -6.18 6.24
C ASP A 88 3.74 -6.09 7.24
N VAL A 89 2.50 -6.26 6.80
CA VAL A 89 1.34 -6.30 7.69
C VAL A 89 1.48 -7.45 8.68
N ASP A 90 1.82 -8.64 8.19
CA ASP A 90 1.99 -9.82 9.05
C ASP A 90 3.10 -9.61 10.08
N GLU A 91 4.21 -9.01 9.69
CA GLU A 91 5.31 -8.71 10.61
C GLU A 91 4.88 -7.74 11.71
N VAL A 92 4.18 -6.68 11.35
CA VAL A 92 3.69 -5.69 12.33
C VAL A 92 2.71 -6.36 13.29
N ARG A 93 1.80 -7.18 12.78
CA ARG A 93 0.83 -7.88 13.62
C ARG A 93 1.51 -8.86 14.57
N SER A 94 2.52 -9.58 14.08
CA SER A 94 3.30 -10.52 14.91
C SER A 94 3.97 -9.81 16.09
N LYS A 95 4.58 -8.67 15.83
CA LYS A 95 5.24 -7.89 16.88
C LYS A 95 4.26 -7.35 17.90
N LYS A 96 3.08 -6.96 17.46
CA LYS A 96 2.05 -6.38 18.32
C LYS A 96 1.43 -7.40 19.25
N ASN A 97 1.45 -8.67 18.86
CA ASN A 97 0.83 -9.76 19.64
C ASN A 97 1.79 -10.45 20.61
N LYS A 98 2.98 -9.90 20.82
CA LYS A 98 3.94 -10.43 21.81
C LYS A 98 3.85 -9.75 23.14
#